data_1a4ac5247effbe630b12a3f2cc84abf8
#
_entry.id   1a4ac5247effbe630b12a3f2cc84abf8
#
_cell.length_a   1.000
_cell.length_b   1.000
_cell.length_c   1.000
_cell.angle_alpha   90.00
_cell.angle_beta   90.00
_cell.angle_gamma   90.00
#
_symmetry.space_group_name_H-M   'P 1'
#
loop_
_entity.id
_entity.type
_entity.pdbx_description
1 polymer ?
#
loop_
_entity_poly.entity_id
_entity_poly.type
_entity_poly.pdbx_seq_one_letter_code
_entity_poly.pdbx_strand_id
1 'polypeptide(L)'
;MKTIPYGRQNITQQDIDAVVSALTSDFLTQGPKIREFEEKFATYVKARYAVAVANGTAALHLSTLALGVNHQSRVITTPITFAASANCVRYCGGEVVFSDIDPETILLDIKKVRALLQASPKGTYQGI
;
A
#
# COMPACT_ATOMS: atom_id res chain seq x y z
N MET A 1 -18.67 -29.45 11.39
CA MET A 1 -18.58 -28.36 10.43
C MET A 1 -17.13 -27.91 10.34
N LYS A 2 -16.53 -27.83 9.14
CA LYS A 2 -15.13 -27.39 8.99
C LYS A 2 -15.12 -25.86 9.06
N THR A 3 -14.44 -25.27 10.03
CA THR A 3 -14.35 -23.81 10.17
C THR A 3 -13.54 -23.24 9.00
N ILE A 4 -14.10 -22.26 8.29
CA ILE A 4 -13.39 -21.51 7.25
C ILE A 4 -12.76 -20.30 7.93
N PRO A 5 -11.43 -20.21 8.03
CA PRO A 5 -10.77 -19.06 8.63
C PRO A 5 -10.90 -17.82 7.71
N TYR A 6 -10.93 -16.63 8.29
CA TYR A 6 -10.94 -15.35 7.56
C TYR A 6 -9.71 -15.20 6.62
N GLY A 7 -8.57 -15.68 7.08
CA GLY A 7 -7.36 -15.72 6.30
C GLY A 7 -6.38 -16.74 6.88
N ARG A 8 -5.57 -17.33 6.03
CA ARG A 8 -4.50 -18.24 6.42
C ARG A 8 -3.32 -18.06 5.47
N GLN A 9 -2.13 -17.94 6.04
CA GLN A 9 -0.88 -17.94 5.28
C GLN A 9 -0.65 -19.30 4.63
N ASN A 10 -0.02 -19.30 3.47
CA ASN A 10 0.47 -20.48 2.79
C ASN A 10 2.01 -20.45 2.84
N ILE A 11 2.58 -21.22 3.77
CA ILE A 11 4.03 -21.34 3.94
C ILE A 11 4.46 -22.70 3.38
N THR A 12 5.37 -22.65 2.42
CA THR A 12 5.96 -23.83 1.77
C THR A 12 7.30 -24.19 2.42
N GLN A 13 7.83 -25.38 2.08
CA GLN A 13 9.17 -25.78 2.53
C GLN A 13 10.24 -24.81 1.99
N GLN A 14 10.06 -24.30 0.77
CA GLN A 14 10.99 -23.31 0.17
C GLN A 14 11.05 -22.01 0.99
N ASP A 15 9.92 -21.56 1.54
CA ASP A 15 9.88 -20.36 2.40
C ASP A 15 10.66 -20.62 3.70
N ILE A 16 10.48 -21.81 4.30
CA ILE A 16 11.19 -22.22 5.52
C ILE A 16 12.70 -22.28 5.26
N ASP A 17 13.11 -22.93 4.19
CA ASP A 17 14.54 -23.08 3.83
C ASP A 17 15.18 -21.72 3.56
N ALA A 18 14.48 -20.79 2.90
CA ALA A 18 14.94 -19.43 2.67
C ALA A 18 15.15 -18.65 3.98
N VAL A 19 14.22 -18.78 4.93
CA VAL A 19 14.34 -18.15 6.24
C VAL A 19 15.51 -18.74 7.03
N VAL A 20 15.64 -20.06 7.08
CA VAL A 20 16.76 -20.74 7.74
C VAL A 20 18.10 -20.30 7.15
N SER A 21 18.19 -20.25 5.81
CA SER A 21 19.39 -19.77 5.10
C SER A 21 19.74 -18.33 5.48
N ALA A 22 18.75 -17.46 5.61
CA ALA A 22 18.98 -16.07 6.03
C ALA A 22 19.46 -15.98 7.49
N LEU A 23 18.84 -16.75 8.39
CA LEU A 23 19.20 -16.77 9.83
C LEU A 23 20.61 -17.30 10.09
N THR A 24 21.10 -18.21 9.24
CA THR A 24 22.45 -18.81 9.36
C THR A 24 23.49 -18.10 8.51
N SER A 25 23.13 -17.01 7.82
CA SER A 25 24.06 -16.20 7.03
C SER A 25 24.90 -15.25 7.89
N ASP A 26 26.01 -14.75 7.35
CA ASP A 26 26.90 -13.80 8.05
C ASP A 26 26.24 -12.46 8.40
N PHE A 27 25.16 -12.10 7.71
CA PHE A 27 24.46 -10.82 7.88
C PHE A 27 22.98 -11.02 8.14
N LEU A 28 22.56 -10.85 9.38
CA LEU A 28 21.17 -10.93 9.78
C LEU A 28 20.44 -9.58 9.63
N THR A 29 21.15 -8.48 9.80
CA THR A 29 20.62 -7.11 9.64
C THR A 29 21.40 -6.38 8.54
N GLN A 30 20.70 -5.57 7.74
CA GLN A 30 21.29 -4.79 6.64
C GLN A 30 22.12 -5.64 5.65
N GLY A 31 21.81 -6.93 5.56
CA GLY A 31 22.50 -7.88 4.69
C GLY A 31 22.02 -7.80 3.22
N PRO A 32 22.61 -8.62 2.35
CA PRO A 32 22.32 -8.61 0.90
C PRO A 32 20.88 -9.00 0.56
N LYS A 33 20.13 -9.63 1.47
CA LYS A 33 18.78 -10.11 1.22
C LYS A 33 17.77 -9.00 0.93
N ILE A 34 17.93 -7.82 1.55
CA ILE A 34 17.05 -6.67 1.28
C ILE A 34 17.25 -6.23 -0.18
N ARG A 35 18.48 -6.03 -0.60
CA ARG A 35 18.81 -5.61 -1.96
C ARG A 35 18.36 -6.65 -3.00
N GLU A 36 18.61 -7.93 -2.74
CA GLU A 36 18.14 -9.03 -3.59
C GLU A 36 16.61 -9.01 -3.76
N PHE A 37 15.87 -8.76 -2.70
CA PHE A 37 14.42 -8.62 -2.74
C PHE A 37 14.00 -7.41 -3.58
N GLU A 38 14.59 -6.25 -3.35
CA GLU A 38 14.27 -5.02 -4.08
C GLU A 38 14.51 -5.16 -5.58
N GLU A 39 15.64 -5.73 -5.98
CA GLU A 39 15.99 -5.97 -7.39
C GLU A 39 15.02 -6.97 -8.05
N LYS A 40 14.71 -8.08 -7.39
CA LYS A 40 13.77 -9.09 -7.90
C LYS A 40 12.35 -8.53 -7.99
N PHE A 41 11.91 -7.80 -6.97
CA PHE A 41 10.58 -7.20 -6.95
C PHE A 41 10.43 -6.13 -8.02
N ALA A 42 11.41 -5.22 -8.17
CA ALA A 42 11.42 -4.22 -9.23
C ALA A 42 11.33 -4.87 -10.63
N THR A 43 12.11 -5.93 -10.86
CA THR A 43 12.07 -6.71 -12.11
C THR A 43 10.69 -7.32 -12.35
N TYR A 44 10.09 -7.95 -11.32
CA TYR A 44 8.79 -8.61 -11.41
C TYR A 44 7.66 -7.63 -11.76
N VAL A 45 7.62 -6.47 -11.11
CA VAL A 45 6.60 -5.43 -11.37
C VAL A 45 6.98 -4.48 -12.52
N LYS A 46 8.13 -4.70 -13.19
CA LYS A 46 8.65 -3.87 -14.28
C LYS A 46 8.85 -2.39 -13.87
N ALA A 47 9.18 -2.16 -12.60
CA ALA A 47 9.57 -0.86 -12.08
C ALA A 47 11.08 -0.66 -12.19
N ARG A 48 11.51 0.60 -12.22
CA ARG A 48 12.96 0.92 -12.23
C ARG A 48 13.63 0.66 -10.89
N TYR A 49 12.88 0.88 -9.81
CA TYR A 49 13.35 0.72 -8.44
C TYR A 49 12.26 0.11 -7.56
N ALA A 50 12.66 -0.55 -6.49
CA ALA A 50 11.81 -0.94 -5.39
C ALA A 50 12.53 -0.61 -4.07
N VAL A 51 11.77 -0.33 -3.03
CA VAL A 51 12.28 -0.06 -1.69
C VAL A 51 11.54 -0.97 -0.71
N ALA A 52 12.29 -1.80 0.00
CA ALA A 52 11.73 -2.69 1.01
C ALA A 52 11.43 -1.91 2.29
N VAL A 53 10.27 -2.16 2.86
CA VAL A 53 9.81 -1.57 4.13
C VAL A 53 9.21 -2.64 5.01
N ALA A 54 9.01 -2.34 6.29
CA ALA A 54 8.59 -3.31 7.30
C ALA A 54 7.20 -3.94 7.05
N ASN A 55 6.30 -3.21 6.38
CA ASN A 55 4.92 -3.65 6.11
C ASN A 55 4.23 -2.73 5.09
N GLY A 56 3.03 -3.14 4.63
CA GLY A 56 2.23 -2.36 3.67
C GLY A 56 1.80 -0.98 4.20
N THR A 57 1.56 -0.83 5.49
CA THR A 57 1.23 0.49 6.10
C THR A 57 2.39 1.47 5.95
N ALA A 58 3.62 1.02 6.18
CA ALA A 58 4.82 1.83 5.96
C ALA A 58 5.00 2.16 4.48
N ALA A 59 4.74 1.20 3.58
CA ALA A 59 4.80 1.43 2.14
C ALA A 59 3.82 2.51 1.69
N LEU A 60 2.56 2.46 2.13
CA LEU A 60 1.55 3.47 1.85
C LEU A 60 1.95 4.84 2.38
N HIS A 61 2.45 4.92 3.62
CA HIS A 61 2.89 6.19 4.22
C HIS A 61 4.04 6.81 3.42
N LEU A 62 5.08 6.04 3.11
CA LEU A 62 6.22 6.53 2.33
C LEU A 62 5.82 6.93 0.91
N SER A 63 4.91 6.18 0.27
CA SER A 63 4.37 6.54 -1.04
C SER A 63 3.64 7.88 -0.98
N THR A 64 2.83 8.09 0.06
CA THR A 64 2.08 9.34 0.27
C THR A 64 3.02 10.53 0.52
N LEU A 65 4.09 10.33 1.30
CA LEU A 65 5.16 11.33 1.48
C LEU A 65 5.88 11.65 0.17
N ALA A 66 6.22 10.62 -0.62
CA ALA A 66 6.90 10.79 -1.91
C ALA A 66 6.05 11.56 -2.93
N LEU A 67 4.72 11.47 -2.84
CA LEU A 67 3.78 12.27 -3.62
C LEU A 67 3.64 13.72 -3.12
N GLY A 68 4.31 14.10 -2.04
CA GLY A 68 4.28 15.45 -1.48
C GLY A 68 3.00 15.79 -0.72
N VAL A 69 2.23 14.78 -0.30
CA VAL A 69 1.01 15.01 0.51
C VAL A 69 1.36 15.68 1.83
N ASN A 70 0.63 16.74 2.16
CA ASN A 70 0.83 17.57 3.35
C ASN A 70 -0.53 18.13 3.84
N HIS A 71 -0.50 19.04 4.83
CA HIS A 71 -1.70 19.62 5.45
C HIS A 71 -2.62 20.42 4.52
N GLN A 72 -2.17 20.74 3.31
CA GLN A 72 -2.99 21.41 2.29
C GLN A 72 -3.58 20.42 1.28
N SER A 73 -3.18 19.15 1.37
CA SER A 73 -3.58 18.11 0.42
C SER A 73 -4.90 17.47 0.80
N ARG A 74 -5.71 17.15 -0.20
CA ARG A 74 -6.92 16.35 -0.08
C ARG A 74 -6.77 15.12 -0.96
N VAL A 75 -6.97 13.93 -0.39
CA VAL A 75 -6.80 12.65 -1.07
C VAL A 75 -8.09 11.84 -0.98
N ILE A 76 -8.55 11.35 -2.13
CA ILE A 76 -9.77 10.55 -2.22
C ILE A 76 -9.42 9.08 -1.99
N THR A 77 -10.21 8.41 -1.15
CA THR A 77 -10.17 6.95 -0.96
C THR A 77 -11.56 6.40 -0.74
N THR A 78 -11.69 5.08 -0.65
CA THR A 78 -12.97 4.42 -0.36
C THR A 78 -13.13 4.14 1.14
N PRO A 79 -14.37 4.16 1.69
CA PRO A 79 -14.61 3.77 3.08
C PRO A 79 -14.49 2.26 3.33
N ILE A 80 -14.63 1.43 2.28
CA ILE A 80 -14.48 -0.03 2.37
C ILE A 80 -13.06 -0.42 1.98
N THR A 81 -12.15 -0.29 2.94
CA THR A 81 -10.73 -0.63 2.77
C THR A 81 -10.08 -0.83 4.14
N PHE A 82 -8.87 -1.34 4.16
CA PHE A 82 -8.07 -1.36 5.38
C PHE A 82 -7.71 0.07 5.81
N ALA A 83 -7.77 0.35 7.10
CA ALA A 83 -7.57 1.69 7.67
C ALA A 83 -6.27 2.39 7.22
N ALA A 84 -5.23 1.63 6.86
CA ALA A 84 -3.98 2.20 6.36
C ALA A 84 -4.14 3.05 5.10
N SER A 85 -5.16 2.79 4.27
CA SER A 85 -5.44 3.58 3.05
C SER A 85 -5.87 5.01 3.36
N ALA A 86 -6.51 5.25 4.49
CA ALA A 86 -6.85 6.58 4.98
C ALA A 86 -5.75 7.15 5.89
N ASN A 87 -5.18 6.29 6.75
CA ASN A 87 -4.20 6.72 7.74
C ASN A 87 -2.90 7.23 7.11
N CYS A 88 -2.45 6.69 5.97
CA CYS A 88 -1.25 7.17 5.29
C CYS A 88 -1.35 8.66 4.92
N VAL A 89 -2.54 9.14 4.52
CA VAL A 89 -2.81 10.54 4.25
C VAL A 89 -2.78 11.37 5.55
N ARG A 90 -3.41 10.85 6.61
CA ARG A 90 -3.44 11.50 7.93
C ARG A 90 -2.05 11.62 8.55
N TYR A 91 -1.18 10.64 8.37
CA TYR A 91 0.20 10.69 8.84
C TYR A 91 1.01 11.81 8.18
N CYS A 92 0.66 12.18 6.94
CA CYS A 92 1.24 13.32 6.23
C CYS A 92 0.55 14.66 6.55
N GLY A 93 -0.46 14.66 7.43
CA GLY A 93 -1.25 15.85 7.77
C GLY A 93 -2.37 16.17 6.78
N GLY A 94 -2.55 15.38 5.72
CA GLY A 94 -3.55 15.60 4.69
C GLY A 94 -4.98 15.30 5.14
N GLU A 95 -5.95 15.83 4.39
CA GLU A 95 -7.37 15.56 4.54
C GLU A 95 -7.77 14.34 3.71
N VAL A 96 -8.50 13.41 4.34
CA VAL A 96 -9.08 12.24 3.67
C VAL A 96 -10.51 12.57 3.22
N VAL A 97 -10.79 12.35 1.95
CA VAL A 97 -12.14 12.46 1.37
C VAL A 97 -12.59 11.07 0.94
N PHE A 98 -13.73 10.63 1.46
CA PHE A 98 -14.29 9.34 1.08
C PHE A 98 -15.19 9.46 -0.13
N SER A 99 -14.95 8.61 -1.14
CA SER A 99 -15.88 8.32 -2.22
C SER A 99 -16.37 6.88 -2.06
N ASP A 100 -17.67 6.70 -2.17
CA ASP A 100 -18.30 5.40 -1.96
C ASP A 100 -17.91 4.38 -3.03
N ILE A 101 -18.21 3.13 -2.79
CA ILE A 101 -17.98 2.02 -3.71
C ILE A 101 -19.11 1.87 -4.73
N ASP A 102 -18.80 1.22 -5.82
CA ASP A 102 -19.76 0.61 -6.72
C ASP A 102 -20.26 -0.69 -6.09
N PRO A 103 -21.59 -0.87 -5.90
CA PRO A 103 -22.14 -2.00 -5.17
C PRO A 103 -21.98 -3.35 -5.89
N GLU A 104 -21.75 -3.34 -7.21
CA GLU A 104 -21.57 -4.58 -7.99
C GLU A 104 -20.11 -5.06 -7.95
N THR A 105 -19.16 -4.13 -8.08
CA THR A 105 -17.74 -4.47 -8.14
C THR A 105 -17.03 -4.40 -6.79
N ILE A 106 -17.64 -3.73 -5.80
CA ILE A 106 -17.05 -3.42 -4.47
C ILE A 106 -15.76 -2.58 -4.59
N LEU A 107 -15.50 -2.00 -5.74
CA LEU A 107 -14.38 -1.10 -5.99
C LEU A 107 -14.82 0.36 -5.85
N LEU A 108 -13.86 1.28 -5.80
CA LEU A 108 -14.12 2.71 -5.80
C LEU A 108 -15.01 3.12 -7.00
N ASP A 109 -16.13 3.80 -6.74
CA ASP A 109 -17.05 4.25 -7.79
C ASP A 109 -16.46 5.45 -8.55
N ILE A 110 -16.00 5.20 -9.75
CA ILE A 110 -15.37 6.21 -10.61
C ILE A 110 -16.34 7.34 -10.99
N LYS A 111 -17.66 7.08 -11.05
CA LYS A 111 -18.66 8.14 -11.32
C LYS A 111 -18.74 9.11 -10.16
N LYS A 112 -18.74 8.59 -8.92
CA LYS A 112 -18.76 9.39 -7.70
C LYS A 112 -17.44 10.18 -7.55
N VAL A 113 -16.29 9.56 -7.81
CA VAL A 113 -14.98 10.25 -7.85
C VAL A 113 -15.01 11.40 -8.85
N ARG A 114 -15.49 11.15 -10.07
CA ARG A 114 -15.59 12.18 -11.10
C ARG A 114 -16.48 13.35 -10.67
N ALA A 115 -17.62 13.07 -10.05
CA ALA A 115 -18.52 14.09 -9.52
C ALA A 115 -17.84 14.95 -8.44
N LEU A 116 -17.09 14.34 -7.52
CA LEU A 116 -16.30 15.06 -6.52
C LEU A 116 -15.25 15.98 -7.16
N LEU A 117 -14.52 15.49 -8.16
CA LEU A 117 -13.51 16.26 -8.87
C LEU A 117 -14.11 17.44 -9.65
N GLN A 118 -15.27 17.25 -10.28
CA GLN A 118 -15.98 18.30 -11.03
C GLN A 118 -16.60 19.38 -10.13
N ALA A 119 -17.06 18.99 -8.94
CA ALA A 119 -17.64 19.91 -7.97
C ALA A 119 -16.59 20.73 -7.20
N SER A 120 -15.31 20.40 -7.33
CA SER A 120 -14.22 21.01 -6.57
C SER A 120 -13.40 21.96 -7.45
N PRO A 121 -12.87 23.07 -6.91
CA PRO A 121 -11.94 23.93 -7.63
C PRO A 121 -10.73 23.14 -8.16
N LYS A 122 -10.15 23.59 -9.28
CA LYS A 122 -8.92 22.97 -9.81
C LYS A 122 -7.80 23.01 -8.77
N GLY A 123 -7.11 21.90 -8.59
CA GLY A 123 -6.01 21.78 -7.63
C GLY A 123 -6.44 21.44 -6.21
N THR A 124 -7.73 21.15 -5.96
CA THR A 124 -8.24 20.75 -4.62
C THR A 124 -7.71 19.39 -4.18
N TYR A 125 -7.47 18.47 -5.12
CA TYR A 125 -7.00 17.11 -4.84
C TYR A 125 -5.60 16.88 -5.41
N GLN A 126 -4.74 16.22 -4.63
CA GLN A 126 -3.36 15.91 -5.02
C GLN A 126 -3.13 14.40 -5.24
N GLY A 127 -4.17 13.58 -5.22
CA GLY A 127 -4.07 12.15 -5.47
C GLY A 127 -5.43 11.47 -5.43
N ILE A 128 -5.50 10.32 -6.07
CA ILE A 128 -6.64 9.41 -6.06
C ILE A 128 -6.13 8.03 -5.63
#